data_09939b0616fb2330665361fcc5a58834
#
_entry.id   09939b0616fb2330665361fcc5a58834
#
_cell.length_a   1.000
_cell.length_b   1.000
_cell.length_c   1.000
_cell.angle_alpha   90.00
_cell.angle_beta   90.00
_cell.angle_gamma   90.00
#
_symmetry.space_group_name_H-M   'P 1'
#
loop_
_entity.id
_entity.type
_entity.pdbx_description
1 polymer ?
#
loop_
_entity_poly.entity_id
_entity_poly.type
_entity_poly.pdbx_seq_one_letter_code
_entity_poly.pdbx_strand_id
1 'polypeptide(L)'
;MKQLLQFSFFSIIVLLSSCIIDDDITTSLPPKILLDSETGVYTVKAGREITIAPNYESAEGATYYWTMNNEVIGTSPSLTFISEEIGEYYIVLTVSTDSGTDSEEIRVDVVELEIPTVSIAGMEQLTVAVGTQIQLNATVRQTSLPTTISWHINGEEVAEELSYTFVANNTGAYTVVCSAHNEDGTHSDSVQITVVNADELPFVWEFA
;
A
#
# COMPACT_ATOMS: atom_id res chain seq x y z
N MET A 1 -95.29 30.61 50.55
CA MET A 1 -95.13 31.18 49.21
C MET A 1 -93.65 31.27 49.00
N LYS A 2 -93.05 30.32 48.27
CA LYS A 2 -91.66 30.24 48.00
C LYS A 2 -91.41 30.44 46.47
N GLN A 3 -90.81 31.52 46.08
CA GLN A 3 -90.44 31.78 44.71
C GLN A 3 -89.18 30.95 44.43
N LEU A 4 -89.24 30.14 43.40
CA LEU A 4 -88.04 29.50 42.83
C LEU A 4 -87.34 30.44 41.85
N LEU A 5 -86.10 30.78 42.14
CA LEU A 5 -85.19 31.46 41.20
C LEU A 5 -84.58 30.44 40.29
N GLN A 6 -84.92 30.47 38.98
CA GLN A 6 -84.16 29.70 37.96
C GLN A 6 -82.89 30.44 37.55
N PHE A 7 -81.77 29.85 37.84
CA PHE A 7 -80.50 30.27 37.28
C PHE A 7 -80.30 29.57 35.93
N SER A 8 -80.28 30.38 34.86
CA SER A 8 -79.88 29.93 33.52
C SER A 8 -78.41 29.88 33.45
N PHE A 9 -77.80 28.68 33.32
CA PHE A 9 -76.37 28.51 33.07
C PHE A 9 -76.13 28.60 31.60
N PHE A 10 -75.49 29.77 31.19
CA PHE A 10 -75.06 29.98 29.84
C PHE A 10 -73.68 29.31 29.72
N SER A 11 -73.62 28.13 29.13
CA SER A 11 -72.39 27.40 28.87
C SER A 11 -71.67 28.03 27.67
N ILE A 12 -70.62 28.81 27.94
CA ILE A 12 -69.72 29.29 26.91
C ILE A 12 -68.78 28.16 26.51
N ILE A 13 -69.02 27.54 25.34
CA ILE A 13 -68.09 26.62 24.73
C ILE A 13 -66.97 27.45 24.09
N VAL A 14 -65.83 27.51 24.77
CA VAL A 14 -64.59 28.02 24.17
C VAL A 14 -64.01 26.93 23.29
N LEU A 15 -64.15 27.06 21.98
CA LEU A 15 -63.43 26.23 21.01
C LEU A 15 -61.95 26.68 21.02
N LEU A 16 -61.14 25.97 21.78
CA LEU A 16 -59.69 26.04 21.65
C LEU A 16 -59.33 25.41 20.30
N SER A 17 -59.15 26.21 19.29
CA SER A 17 -58.47 25.82 18.05
C SER A 17 -57.03 25.53 18.42
N SER A 18 -56.73 24.26 18.71
CA SER A 18 -55.36 23.75 18.78
C SER A 18 -54.79 23.82 17.36
N CYS A 19 -54.03 24.86 17.09
CA CYS A 19 -53.11 24.88 15.96
C CYS A 19 -52.03 23.83 16.29
N ILE A 20 -52.17 22.63 15.81
CA ILE A 20 -51.11 21.65 15.77
C ILE A 20 -50.14 22.22 14.71
N ILE A 21 -49.13 22.94 15.17
CA ILE A 21 -47.94 23.16 14.35
C ILE A 21 -47.24 21.79 14.34
N ASP A 22 -47.46 21.08 13.26
CA ASP A 22 -46.69 19.88 12.94
C ASP A 22 -45.34 20.43 12.45
N ASP A 23 -44.54 20.96 13.40
CA ASP A 23 -43.14 21.24 13.18
C ASP A 23 -42.45 19.87 13.14
N ASP A 24 -42.49 19.24 11.98
CA ASP A 24 -41.60 18.17 11.62
C ASP A 24 -40.20 18.80 11.47
N ILE A 25 -39.64 19.28 12.61
CA ILE A 25 -38.26 19.69 12.69
C ILE A 25 -37.47 18.38 12.59
N THR A 26 -37.27 17.90 11.38
CA THR A 26 -36.21 16.96 11.09
C THR A 26 -34.92 17.72 11.39
N THR A 27 -34.43 17.66 12.63
CA THR A 27 -33.11 18.17 13.00
C THR A 27 -32.11 17.29 12.27
N SER A 28 -31.76 17.73 11.06
CA SER A 28 -30.69 17.12 10.31
C SER A 28 -29.40 17.31 11.12
N LEU A 29 -28.75 16.20 11.48
CA LEU A 29 -27.49 16.23 12.21
C LEU A 29 -26.35 16.64 11.27
N PRO A 30 -25.33 17.33 11.80
CA PRO A 30 -24.12 17.58 11.01
C PRO A 30 -23.48 16.25 10.58
N PRO A 31 -22.74 16.25 9.47
CA PRO A 31 -22.04 15.05 9.02
C PRO A 31 -21.00 14.65 10.06
N LYS A 32 -20.67 13.34 10.07
CA LYS A 32 -19.60 12.79 10.90
C LYS A 32 -18.72 11.86 10.08
N ILE A 33 -17.42 12.07 10.15
CA ILE A 33 -16.40 11.26 9.52
C ILE A 33 -16.01 10.11 10.45
N LEU A 34 -16.00 8.88 9.93
CA LEU A 34 -15.58 7.67 10.64
C LEU A 34 -14.43 7.05 9.87
N LEU A 35 -13.19 7.32 10.30
CA LEU A 35 -12.01 6.72 9.70
C LEU A 35 -12.02 5.20 9.94
N ASP A 36 -11.55 4.44 8.96
CA ASP A 36 -11.32 3.00 9.06
C ASP A 36 -10.00 2.66 9.78
N SER A 37 -9.16 3.66 10.04
CA SER A 37 -7.98 3.59 10.90
C SER A 37 -8.30 4.12 12.30
N GLU A 38 -8.09 3.31 13.34
CA GLU A 38 -8.30 3.73 14.74
C GLU A 38 -7.42 4.90 15.17
N THR A 39 -6.29 5.09 14.53
CA THR A 39 -5.28 6.12 14.86
C THR A 39 -5.28 7.29 13.90
N GLY A 40 -6.05 7.23 12.79
CA GLY A 40 -5.97 8.19 11.69
C GLY A 40 -4.66 8.13 10.90
N VAL A 41 -3.85 7.06 11.12
CA VAL A 41 -2.58 6.85 10.42
C VAL A 41 -2.70 5.72 9.42
N TYR A 42 -2.23 5.97 8.23
CA TYR A 42 -2.12 5.02 7.12
C TYR A 42 -0.66 4.86 6.72
N THR A 43 -0.26 3.66 6.33
CA THR A 43 1.11 3.41 5.87
C THR A 43 1.07 2.86 4.46
N VAL A 44 1.90 3.40 3.59
CA VAL A 44 2.05 2.97 2.20
C VAL A 44 3.52 2.98 1.81
N LYS A 45 3.93 2.10 0.92
CA LYS A 45 5.30 2.08 0.38
C LYS A 45 5.46 3.11 -0.74
N ALA A 46 6.65 3.69 -0.87
CA ALA A 46 6.97 4.64 -1.92
C ALA A 46 6.61 4.09 -3.31
N GLY A 47 5.95 4.91 -4.14
CA GLY A 47 5.47 4.52 -5.46
C GLY A 47 4.25 3.59 -5.49
N ARG A 48 3.68 3.25 -4.34
CA ARG A 48 2.43 2.46 -4.24
C ARG A 48 1.25 3.38 -3.93
N GLU A 49 0.08 2.97 -4.40
CA GLU A 49 -1.17 3.66 -4.12
C GLU A 49 -1.82 3.14 -2.84
N ILE A 50 -2.43 4.05 -2.07
CA ILE A 50 -3.35 3.71 -0.99
C ILE A 50 -4.67 4.45 -1.20
N THR A 51 -5.79 3.76 -0.98
CA THR A 51 -7.11 4.37 -1.00
C THR A 51 -7.62 4.55 0.43
N ILE A 52 -7.90 5.79 0.80
CA ILE A 52 -8.49 6.18 2.08
C ILE A 52 -9.99 6.35 1.83
N ALA A 53 -10.81 5.52 2.45
CA ALA A 53 -12.25 5.46 2.21
C ALA A 53 -13.04 5.45 3.54
N PRO A 54 -13.15 6.59 4.23
CA PRO A 54 -13.92 6.69 5.46
C PRO A 54 -15.39 6.33 5.28
N ASN A 55 -16.02 5.93 6.37
CA ASN A 55 -17.48 5.88 6.46
C ASN A 55 -18.00 7.23 6.95
N TYR A 56 -19.27 7.51 6.64
CA TYR A 56 -19.90 8.78 6.98
C TYR A 56 -21.28 8.54 7.60
N GLU A 57 -21.58 9.34 8.63
CA GLU A 57 -22.93 9.45 9.18
C GLU A 57 -23.51 10.81 8.81
N SER A 58 -24.83 10.90 8.60
CA SER A 58 -25.57 12.14 8.28
C SER A 58 -25.00 12.93 7.11
N ALA A 59 -24.41 12.26 6.10
CA ALA A 59 -23.69 12.87 4.99
C ALA A 59 -24.49 12.86 3.67
N GLU A 60 -25.82 12.80 3.73
CA GLU A 60 -26.65 12.86 2.51
C GLU A 60 -26.50 14.24 1.85
N GLY A 61 -26.15 14.25 0.54
CA GLY A 61 -25.89 15.48 -0.21
C GLY A 61 -24.60 16.22 0.16
N ALA A 62 -23.69 15.57 0.91
CA ALA A 62 -22.45 16.22 1.35
C ALA A 62 -21.49 16.56 0.20
N THR A 63 -20.71 17.60 0.43
CA THR A 63 -19.51 17.94 -0.35
C THR A 63 -18.28 17.54 0.42
N TYR A 64 -17.25 17.06 -0.31
CA TYR A 64 -16.01 16.55 0.24
C TYR A 64 -14.84 17.38 -0.27
N TYR A 65 -13.90 17.70 0.63
CA TYR A 65 -12.66 18.37 0.28
C TYR A 65 -11.49 17.69 1.00
N TRP A 66 -10.59 17.15 0.23
CA TRP A 66 -9.30 16.64 0.71
C TRP A 66 -8.27 17.70 0.44
N THR A 67 -7.57 18.16 1.46
CA THR A 67 -6.55 19.18 1.34
C THR A 67 -5.22 18.72 1.92
N MET A 68 -4.13 19.07 1.26
CA MET A 68 -2.76 18.87 1.71
C MET A 68 -1.99 20.18 1.44
N ASN A 69 -1.27 20.69 2.45
CA ASN A 69 -0.55 21.97 2.36
C ASN A 69 -1.46 23.16 1.90
N ASN A 70 -2.72 23.16 2.32
CA ASN A 70 -3.77 24.11 1.93
C ASN A 70 -4.20 24.07 0.45
N GLU A 71 -3.78 23.04 -0.30
CA GLU A 71 -4.23 22.81 -1.67
C GLU A 71 -5.25 21.65 -1.70
N VAL A 72 -6.30 21.80 -2.52
CA VAL A 72 -7.30 20.74 -2.70
C VAL A 72 -6.71 19.64 -3.59
N ILE A 73 -6.63 18.41 -3.06
CA ILE A 73 -6.12 17.23 -3.76
C ILE A 73 -7.23 16.25 -4.16
N GLY A 74 -8.46 16.45 -3.68
CA GLY A 74 -9.61 15.60 -4.03
C GLY A 74 -10.93 16.16 -3.55
N THR A 75 -12.04 15.74 -4.21
CA THR A 75 -13.42 16.13 -3.88
C THR A 75 -14.39 14.96 -3.88
N SER A 76 -13.88 13.73 -3.90
CA SER A 76 -14.67 12.49 -3.84
C SER A 76 -14.81 12.00 -2.40
N PRO A 77 -15.78 11.12 -2.08
CA PRO A 77 -15.89 10.50 -0.76
C PRO A 77 -14.65 9.70 -0.32
N SER A 78 -13.82 9.29 -1.25
CA SER A 78 -12.55 8.61 -1.00
C SER A 78 -11.41 9.31 -1.71
N LEU A 79 -10.19 9.12 -1.20
CA LEU A 79 -8.96 9.66 -1.78
C LEU A 79 -8.01 8.51 -2.11
N THR A 80 -7.51 8.47 -3.34
CA THR A 80 -6.34 7.66 -3.71
C THR A 80 -5.10 8.54 -3.59
N PHE A 81 -4.15 8.11 -2.76
CA PHE A 81 -2.90 8.83 -2.50
C PHE A 81 -1.71 7.99 -3.00
N ILE A 82 -0.73 8.66 -3.58
CA ILE A 82 0.55 8.09 -4.03
C ILE A 82 1.66 9.12 -3.82
N SER A 83 2.85 8.67 -3.42
CA SER A 83 4.08 9.47 -3.39
C SER A 83 5.30 8.60 -3.62
N GLU A 84 6.27 9.09 -4.39
CA GLU A 84 7.60 8.49 -4.53
C GLU A 84 8.54 8.90 -3.38
N GLU A 85 8.23 10.00 -2.68
CA GLU A 85 9.05 10.53 -1.62
C GLU A 85 8.64 9.95 -0.28
N ILE A 86 9.61 9.40 0.46
CA ILE A 86 9.44 8.89 1.81
C ILE A 86 9.21 10.05 2.77
N GLY A 87 8.24 9.90 3.68
CA GLY A 87 7.93 10.94 4.65
C GLY A 87 6.53 10.83 5.25
N GLU A 88 6.20 11.79 6.07
CA GLU A 88 4.88 11.94 6.68
C GLU A 88 4.08 12.99 5.93
N TYR A 89 2.88 12.65 5.50
CA TYR A 89 1.96 13.51 4.78
C TYR A 89 0.71 13.74 5.60
N TYR A 90 0.36 14.99 5.81
CA TYR A 90 -0.81 15.39 6.57
C TYR A 90 -1.90 15.88 5.62
N ILE A 91 -3.02 15.17 5.63
CA ILE A 91 -4.16 15.39 4.75
C ILE A 91 -5.37 15.71 5.63
N VAL A 92 -6.10 16.77 5.32
CA VAL A 92 -7.33 17.09 6.02
C VAL A 92 -8.51 16.78 5.11
N LEU A 93 -9.41 15.93 5.59
CA LEU A 93 -10.71 15.71 5.00
C LEU A 93 -11.73 16.62 5.67
N THR A 94 -12.45 17.41 4.87
CA THR A 94 -13.59 18.21 5.31
C THR A 94 -14.85 17.76 4.58
N VAL A 95 -15.90 17.48 5.34
CA VAL A 95 -17.22 17.07 4.83
C VAL A 95 -18.25 18.09 5.28
N SER A 96 -19.03 18.62 4.35
CA SER A 96 -20.00 19.66 4.62
C SER A 96 -21.37 19.30 4.05
N THR A 97 -22.42 19.57 4.84
CA THR A 97 -23.84 19.52 4.47
C THR A 97 -24.50 20.85 4.85
N ASP A 98 -25.77 21.01 4.53
CA ASP A 98 -26.57 22.17 4.98
C ASP A 98 -26.69 22.22 6.52
N SER A 99 -26.47 21.10 7.21
CA SER A 99 -26.58 20.97 8.67
C SER A 99 -25.28 21.23 9.42
N GLY A 100 -24.16 21.31 8.73
CA GLY A 100 -22.85 21.58 9.34
C GLY A 100 -21.67 20.98 8.59
N THR A 101 -20.54 21.01 9.27
CA THR A 101 -19.26 20.54 8.73
C THR A 101 -18.54 19.70 9.77
N ASP A 102 -17.85 18.66 9.33
CA ASP A 102 -16.90 17.86 10.11
C ASP A 102 -15.55 17.79 9.38
N SER A 103 -14.45 17.69 10.14
CA SER A 103 -13.11 17.64 9.58
C SER A 103 -12.22 16.73 10.41
N GLU A 104 -11.45 15.88 9.71
CA GLU A 104 -10.47 14.96 10.30
C GLU A 104 -9.10 15.14 9.65
N GLU A 105 -8.06 15.16 10.48
CA GLU A 105 -6.68 15.11 10.02
C GLU A 105 -6.21 13.66 9.92
N ILE A 106 -5.64 13.31 8.78
CA ILE A 106 -5.17 12.00 8.42
C ILE A 106 -3.69 12.09 8.13
N ARG A 107 -2.91 11.20 8.76
CA ARG A 107 -1.49 11.06 8.46
C ARG A 107 -1.25 9.87 7.54
N VAL A 108 -0.50 10.08 6.46
CA VAL A 108 -0.01 9.01 5.59
C VAL A 108 1.50 8.93 5.71
N ASP A 109 2.00 7.80 6.22
CA ASP A 109 3.41 7.50 6.33
C ASP A 109 3.85 6.75 5.07
N VAL A 110 4.65 7.39 4.22
CA VAL A 110 5.28 6.77 3.06
C VAL A 110 6.61 6.20 3.48
N VAL A 111 6.76 4.87 3.36
CA VAL A 111 7.94 4.14 3.81
C VAL A 111 8.74 3.54 2.65
N GLU A 112 9.99 3.14 2.90
CA GLU A 112 10.84 2.51 1.91
C GLU A 112 10.29 1.16 1.43
N LEU A 113 10.64 0.82 0.17
CA LEU A 113 10.52 -0.54 -0.34
C LEU A 113 11.56 -1.45 0.33
N GLU A 114 11.16 -2.64 0.72
CA GLU A 114 12.05 -3.65 1.30
C GLU A 114 12.53 -4.64 0.23
N ILE A 115 13.31 -4.16 -0.75
CA ILE A 115 13.84 -5.01 -1.81
C ILE A 115 14.97 -5.88 -1.23
N PRO A 116 14.94 -7.23 -1.41
CA PRO A 116 16.04 -8.09 -0.98
C PRO A 116 17.30 -7.81 -1.77
N THR A 117 18.47 -8.15 -1.23
CA THR A 117 19.73 -8.10 -1.98
C THR A 117 20.33 -9.50 -2.08
N VAL A 118 20.91 -9.83 -3.23
CA VAL A 118 21.61 -11.10 -3.47
C VAL A 118 23.03 -10.83 -3.95
N SER A 119 23.98 -11.66 -3.54
CA SER A 119 25.33 -11.69 -4.06
C SER A 119 25.82 -13.11 -4.26
N ILE A 120 26.50 -13.39 -5.38
CA ILE A 120 27.13 -14.67 -5.68
C ILE A 120 28.56 -14.62 -5.15
N ALA A 121 28.93 -15.59 -4.29
CA ALA A 121 30.30 -15.68 -3.79
C ALA A 121 31.26 -16.10 -4.90
N GLY A 122 32.40 -15.40 -5.01
CA GLY A 122 33.47 -15.74 -5.96
C GLY A 122 33.82 -14.60 -6.93
N MET A 123 34.30 -14.96 -8.10
CA MET A 123 34.72 -14.01 -9.12
C MET A 123 33.57 -13.72 -10.10
N GLU A 124 33.51 -12.48 -10.56
CA GLU A 124 32.53 -12.04 -11.58
C GLU A 124 32.72 -12.74 -12.94
N GLN A 125 33.95 -13.22 -13.22
CA GLN A 125 34.30 -13.91 -14.46
C GLN A 125 35.14 -15.16 -14.17
N LEU A 126 34.80 -16.26 -14.80
CA LEU A 126 35.51 -17.53 -14.72
C LEU A 126 35.76 -18.11 -16.11
N THR A 127 36.96 -18.69 -16.32
CA THR A 127 37.26 -19.51 -17.51
C THR A 127 37.59 -20.91 -17.05
N VAL A 128 36.85 -21.90 -17.58
CA VAL A 128 36.97 -23.31 -17.15
C VAL A 128 36.97 -24.23 -18.34
N ALA A 129 37.53 -25.47 -18.16
CA ALA A 129 37.47 -26.49 -19.18
C ALA A 129 36.11 -27.20 -19.22
N VAL A 130 35.76 -27.73 -20.38
CA VAL A 130 34.66 -28.69 -20.54
C VAL A 130 34.80 -29.82 -19.50
N GLY A 131 33.70 -30.22 -18.88
CA GLY A 131 33.64 -31.23 -17.81
C GLY A 131 33.82 -30.67 -16.40
N THR A 132 34.18 -29.40 -16.22
CA THR A 132 34.29 -28.77 -14.90
C THR A 132 32.92 -28.59 -14.25
N GLN A 133 32.87 -28.80 -12.94
CA GLN A 133 31.72 -28.49 -12.10
C GLN A 133 32.08 -27.35 -11.17
N ILE A 134 31.20 -26.32 -11.11
CA ILE A 134 31.40 -25.14 -10.29
C ILE A 134 30.21 -25.02 -9.34
N GLN A 135 30.50 -25.05 -8.03
CA GLN A 135 29.51 -24.72 -7.01
C GLN A 135 29.38 -23.22 -6.88
N LEU A 136 28.25 -22.67 -7.24
CA LEU A 136 27.88 -21.29 -7.03
C LEU A 136 27.03 -21.18 -5.77
N ASN A 137 27.37 -20.24 -4.88
CA ASN A 137 26.66 -20.03 -3.64
C ASN A 137 26.20 -18.57 -3.60
N ALA A 138 24.92 -18.34 -3.38
CA ALA A 138 24.35 -17.02 -3.20
C ALA A 138 24.17 -16.72 -1.70
N THR A 139 24.43 -15.48 -1.35
CA THR A 139 24.07 -14.90 -0.05
C THR A 139 22.96 -13.92 -0.28
N VAL A 140 21.84 -14.09 0.44
CA VAL A 140 20.69 -13.20 0.34
C VAL A 140 20.50 -12.47 1.66
N ARG A 141 20.48 -11.14 1.61
CA ARG A 141 19.98 -10.33 2.69
C ARG A 141 18.46 -10.25 2.53
N GLN A 142 17.76 -10.99 3.36
CA GLN A 142 16.31 -10.99 3.42
C GLN A 142 15.80 -9.70 4.08
N THR A 143 14.55 -9.40 3.79
CA THR A 143 13.76 -8.34 4.42
C THR A 143 12.74 -8.97 5.36
N SER A 144 11.79 -8.20 5.88
CA SER A 144 10.65 -8.73 6.65
C SER A 144 9.67 -9.52 5.75
N LEU A 145 9.75 -9.32 4.42
CA LEU A 145 8.86 -9.91 3.43
C LEU A 145 9.34 -11.28 2.95
N PRO A 146 8.43 -12.22 2.62
CA PRO A 146 8.78 -13.49 2.01
C PRO A 146 9.58 -13.27 0.72
N THR A 147 10.75 -13.92 0.62
CA THR A 147 11.68 -13.75 -0.50
C THR A 147 11.86 -15.09 -1.22
N THR A 148 11.74 -15.09 -2.54
CA THR A 148 12.06 -16.21 -3.42
C THR A 148 13.41 -16.01 -4.11
N ILE A 149 14.07 -17.11 -4.47
CA ILE A 149 15.37 -17.12 -5.13
C ILE A 149 15.24 -17.93 -6.41
N SER A 150 15.87 -17.45 -7.49
CA SER A 150 15.95 -18.21 -8.74
C SER A 150 17.31 -18.04 -9.40
N TRP A 151 17.79 -19.13 -10.06
CA TRP A 151 18.98 -19.12 -10.89
C TRP A 151 18.60 -19.28 -12.34
N HIS A 152 19.21 -18.48 -13.20
CA HIS A 152 19.02 -18.53 -14.65
C HIS A 152 20.35 -18.69 -15.36
N ILE A 153 20.39 -19.49 -16.42
CA ILE A 153 21.51 -19.59 -17.35
C ILE A 153 21.03 -19.11 -18.71
N ASN A 154 21.64 -18.05 -19.23
CA ASN A 154 21.28 -17.45 -20.51
C ASN A 154 19.77 -17.15 -20.63
N GLY A 155 19.13 -16.85 -19.48
CA GLY A 155 17.69 -16.53 -19.39
C GLY A 155 16.75 -17.69 -19.10
N GLU A 156 17.26 -18.94 -19.08
CA GLU A 156 16.46 -20.11 -18.68
C GLU A 156 16.62 -20.40 -17.18
N GLU A 157 15.52 -20.59 -16.47
CA GLU A 157 15.52 -20.93 -15.05
C GLU A 157 16.01 -22.35 -14.82
N VAL A 158 16.94 -22.54 -13.86
CA VAL A 158 17.59 -23.82 -13.60
C VAL A 158 17.52 -24.29 -12.15
N ALA A 159 17.28 -23.39 -11.19
CA ALA A 159 17.17 -23.72 -9.76
C ALA A 159 16.52 -22.58 -8.96
N GLU A 160 15.99 -22.90 -7.76
CA GLU A 160 15.35 -22.00 -6.82
C GLU A 160 16.00 -22.00 -5.42
N GLU A 161 17.20 -22.60 -5.28
CA GLU A 161 17.90 -22.74 -4.00
C GLU A 161 19.03 -21.72 -3.85
N LEU A 162 19.60 -21.57 -2.62
CA LEU A 162 20.75 -20.69 -2.35
C LEU A 162 22.05 -21.13 -3.04
N SER A 163 22.10 -22.36 -3.53
CA SER A 163 23.29 -22.88 -4.21
C SER A 163 22.91 -23.57 -5.52
N TYR A 164 23.75 -23.40 -6.52
CA TYR A 164 23.59 -24.05 -7.82
C TYR A 164 24.93 -24.63 -8.29
N THR A 165 24.92 -25.84 -8.85
CA THR A 165 26.10 -26.45 -9.47
C THR A 165 26.02 -26.28 -10.97
N PHE A 166 26.83 -25.38 -11.51
CA PHE A 166 27.02 -25.24 -12.95
C PHE A 166 27.90 -26.38 -13.47
N VAL A 167 27.47 -27.09 -14.53
CA VAL A 167 28.22 -28.14 -15.19
C VAL A 167 28.60 -27.69 -16.59
N ALA A 168 29.90 -27.57 -16.86
CA ALA A 168 30.46 -27.10 -18.13
C ALA A 168 30.42 -28.18 -19.20
N ASN A 169 29.23 -28.50 -19.74
CA ASN A 169 29.07 -29.60 -20.72
C ASN A 169 29.59 -29.25 -22.12
N ASN A 170 29.49 -28.00 -22.54
CA ASN A 170 29.84 -27.54 -23.88
C ASN A 170 30.68 -26.27 -23.80
N THR A 171 31.55 -26.05 -24.78
CA THR A 171 32.28 -24.79 -24.94
C THR A 171 31.31 -23.64 -25.24
N GLY A 172 31.59 -22.44 -24.74
CA GLY A 172 30.79 -21.24 -24.96
C GLY A 172 30.84 -20.27 -23.80
N ALA A 173 30.10 -19.15 -23.95
CA ALA A 173 29.94 -18.15 -22.93
C ALA A 173 28.55 -18.33 -22.27
N TYR A 174 28.55 -18.35 -20.94
CA TYR A 174 27.34 -18.50 -20.13
C TYR A 174 27.24 -17.34 -19.15
N THR A 175 26.06 -16.73 -19.10
CA THR A 175 25.71 -15.78 -18.05
C THR A 175 24.82 -16.51 -17.05
N VAL A 176 25.35 -16.67 -15.83
CA VAL A 176 24.58 -17.27 -14.72
C VAL A 176 24.13 -16.15 -13.80
N VAL A 177 22.83 -16.02 -13.63
CA VAL A 177 22.19 -14.97 -12.82
C VAL A 177 21.50 -15.59 -11.64
N CYS A 178 21.70 -15.05 -10.45
CA CYS A 178 20.89 -15.35 -9.27
C CYS A 178 20.04 -14.12 -8.96
N SER A 179 18.74 -14.34 -8.77
CA SER A 179 17.79 -13.29 -8.44
C SER A 179 17.11 -13.57 -7.10
N ALA A 180 16.92 -12.55 -6.29
CA ALA A 180 16.10 -12.56 -5.10
C ALA A 180 14.92 -11.61 -5.31
N HIS A 181 13.70 -12.10 -5.11
CA HIS A 181 12.47 -11.39 -5.40
C HIS A 181 11.51 -11.45 -4.20
N ASN A 182 10.84 -10.33 -3.93
CA ASN A 182 9.67 -10.22 -3.06
C ASN A 182 8.63 -9.27 -3.68
N GLU A 183 7.54 -8.98 -2.98
CA GLU A 183 6.48 -8.09 -3.48
C GLU A 183 6.94 -6.65 -3.76
N ASP A 184 8.04 -6.20 -3.11
CA ASP A 184 8.59 -4.84 -3.28
C ASP A 184 9.54 -4.73 -4.46
N GLY A 185 10.14 -5.84 -4.90
CA GLY A 185 11.01 -5.83 -6.07
C GLY A 185 11.98 -7.00 -6.15
N THR A 186 12.90 -6.86 -7.10
CA THR A 186 13.91 -7.88 -7.42
C THR A 186 15.29 -7.24 -7.43
N HIS A 187 16.25 -7.96 -6.87
CA HIS A 187 17.67 -7.68 -7.03
C HIS A 187 18.36 -8.92 -7.61
N SER A 188 19.33 -8.73 -8.49
CA SER A 188 20.05 -9.83 -9.16
C SER A 188 21.54 -9.58 -9.14
N ASP A 189 22.30 -10.67 -9.10
CA ASP A 189 23.74 -10.71 -9.29
C ASP A 189 24.10 -11.77 -10.33
N SER A 190 25.25 -11.63 -11.00
CA SER A 190 25.61 -12.51 -12.10
C SER A 190 27.09 -12.85 -12.15
N VAL A 191 27.38 -14.02 -12.68
CA VAL A 191 28.73 -14.46 -13.01
C VAL A 191 28.82 -14.87 -14.49
N GLN A 192 29.89 -14.44 -15.16
CA GLN A 192 30.20 -14.80 -16.54
C GLN A 192 31.12 -16.03 -16.54
N ILE A 193 30.71 -17.12 -17.19
CA ILE A 193 31.49 -18.35 -17.29
C ILE A 193 31.81 -18.61 -18.75
N THR A 194 33.12 -18.62 -19.08
CA THR A 194 33.60 -19.03 -20.39
C THR A 194 34.11 -20.48 -20.29
N VAL A 195 33.47 -21.39 -21.03
CA VAL A 195 33.87 -22.77 -21.12
C VAL A 195 34.69 -22.97 -22.39
N VAL A 196 35.89 -23.49 -22.25
CA VAL A 196 36.86 -23.77 -23.34
C VAL A 196 37.27 -25.23 -23.33
N ASN A 197 37.94 -25.70 -24.39
CA ASN A 197 38.63 -26.98 -24.36
C ASN A 197 39.80 -26.94 -23.37
N ALA A 198 40.20 -28.10 -22.82
CA ALA A 198 41.24 -28.13 -21.80
C ALA A 198 42.62 -27.63 -22.27
N ASP A 199 42.91 -27.72 -23.56
CA ASP A 199 44.14 -27.25 -24.21
C ASP A 199 44.13 -25.73 -24.49
N GLU A 200 42.96 -25.10 -24.34
CA GLU A 200 42.77 -23.66 -24.54
C GLU A 200 42.85 -22.87 -23.22
N LEU A 201 42.93 -23.53 -22.07
CA LEU A 201 43.10 -22.88 -20.77
C LEU A 201 44.46 -22.13 -20.73
N PRO A 202 44.51 -20.90 -20.19
CA PRO A 202 45.74 -20.18 -19.99
C PRO A 202 46.64 -20.98 -19.01
N PHE A 203 47.88 -21.25 -19.42
CA PHE A 203 48.86 -21.91 -18.56
C PHE A 203 49.20 -21.02 -17.37
N VAL A 204 48.90 -21.48 -16.16
CA VAL A 204 49.42 -20.87 -14.94
C VAL A 204 50.78 -21.50 -14.68
N TRP A 205 51.87 -20.72 -14.86
CA TRP A 205 53.21 -21.15 -14.44
C TRP A 205 53.24 -21.10 -12.90
N GLU A 206 53.17 -22.23 -12.25
CA GLU A 206 53.53 -22.30 -10.83
C GLU A 206 55.06 -22.24 -10.76
N PHE A 207 55.60 -21.10 -10.30
CA PHE A 207 57.00 -21.03 -9.90
C PHE A 207 57.12 -21.72 -8.54
N ALA A 208 57.82 -22.88 -8.53
CA ALA A 208 58.21 -23.62 -7.33
C ALA A 208 59.28 -22.85 -6.55
#